data_6768d7678205aa0519a2ab50b277dfa9
#
_entry.id   6768d7678205aa0519a2ab50b277dfa9
#
_cell.length_a   1.000
_cell.length_b   1.000
_cell.length_c   1.000
_cell.angle_alpha   90.00
_cell.angle_beta   90.00
_cell.angle_gamma   90.00
#
_symmetry.space_group_name_H-M   'P 1'
#
loop_
_entity.id
_entity.type
_entity.pdbx_description
1 polymer ?
#
loop_
_entity_poly.entity_id
_entity_poly.type
_entity_poly.pdbx_seq_one_letter_code
_entity_poly.pdbx_strand_id
1 'polypeptide(L)'
;VAQSFDTRTGLLERFGRPLRLAILGGGPGSWIGHMHRSAAELDGWWRVVGGVFSGDPARSRDGGALLGYDRERCYGTLDELVAGERARPDPAEAVAIMTPNDTHYPLAAAALDAGLDVVCDKPATHDAAQARDLVARTQRHGRLFAVAHGYSAYPMTRYARHLVNTGAIGELRYVQVEYVQSGLAPRIEDAPQNNRLRWVLDPRRSGLALVMSAIGCHAQHLASFAVNRRVTSVCADAISVVPNRE
;
A
#
# COMPACT_ATOMS: atom_id res chain seq x y z
N VAL A 1 -9.79 18.88 28.14
CA VAL A 1 -8.32 18.88 28.05
C VAL A 1 -8.01 18.49 26.62
N ALA A 2 -7.61 19.45 25.81
CA ALA A 2 -7.15 19.19 24.45
C ALA A 2 -5.84 18.37 24.55
N GLN A 3 -5.90 17.07 24.25
CA GLN A 3 -4.68 16.31 24.02
C GLN A 3 -4.00 16.90 22.78
N SER A 4 -2.82 17.45 22.96
CA SER A 4 -1.96 17.92 21.91
C SER A 4 -1.72 16.78 20.92
N PHE A 5 -2.14 16.96 19.67
CA PHE A 5 -1.90 16.03 18.57
C PHE A 5 -0.47 16.16 17.99
N ASP A 6 0.47 16.68 18.75
CA ASP A 6 1.87 16.68 18.34
C ASP A 6 2.49 15.30 18.55
N THR A 7 2.09 14.39 17.66
CA THR A 7 2.61 13.01 17.64
C THR A 7 4.09 12.94 17.23
N ARG A 8 4.67 14.02 16.67
CA ARG A 8 6.09 14.09 16.31
C ARG A 8 7.00 13.97 17.52
N THR A 9 6.64 14.66 18.62
CA THR A 9 7.39 14.61 19.86
C THR A 9 7.48 13.18 20.41
N GLY A 10 6.38 12.42 20.42
CA GLY A 10 6.34 11.10 21.05
C GLY A 10 7.18 10.02 20.37
N LEU A 11 7.28 9.99 19.03
CA LEU A 11 8.10 9.00 18.32
C LEU A 11 9.60 9.36 18.37
N LEU A 12 9.95 10.61 18.11
CA LEU A 12 11.33 11.06 18.22
C LEU A 12 11.85 10.98 19.66
N GLU A 13 11.03 11.30 20.66
CA GLU A 13 11.37 11.12 22.07
C GLU A 13 11.59 9.64 22.41
N ARG A 14 10.74 8.74 21.91
CA ARG A 14 10.83 7.32 22.19
C ARG A 14 12.02 6.63 21.51
N PHE A 15 12.32 7.00 20.28
CA PHE A 15 13.35 6.33 19.47
C PHE A 15 14.60 7.17 19.24
N GLY A 16 14.56 8.47 19.53
CA GLY A 16 15.68 9.41 19.30
C GLY A 16 16.06 9.63 17.82
N ARG A 17 15.30 9.02 16.90
CA ARG A 17 15.59 9.03 15.45
C ARG A 17 14.34 8.64 14.65
N PRO A 18 14.31 8.95 13.33
CA PRO A 18 13.34 8.37 12.43
C PRO A 18 13.44 6.83 12.35
N LEU A 19 12.33 6.18 12.11
CA LEU A 19 12.28 4.75 11.79
C LEU A 19 12.83 4.52 10.38
N ARG A 20 13.49 3.40 10.15
CA ARG A 20 14.13 3.07 8.87
C ARG A 20 13.21 2.20 8.02
N LEU A 21 12.89 2.70 6.82
CA LEU A 21 11.99 2.07 5.87
C LEU A 21 12.77 1.62 4.63
N ALA A 22 12.64 0.36 4.24
CA ALA A 22 13.08 -0.09 2.92
C ALA A 22 11.89 -0.12 1.94
N ILE A 23 12.18 -0.03 0.65
CA ILE A 23 11.17 0.04 -0.41
C ILE A 23 11.20 -1.25 -1.24
N LEU A 24 10.03 -1.81 -1.57
CA LEU A 24 9.88 -2.90 -2.53
C LEU A 24 9.01 -2.42 -3.70
N GLY A 25 9.61 -2.24 -4.86
CA GLY A 25 9.01 -1.61 -6.04
C GLY A 25 9.30 -0.12 -6.13
N GLY A 26 8.46 0.62 -6.82
CA GLY A 26 8.52 2.09 -6.83
C GLY A 26 9.79 2.71 -7.42
N GLY A 27 10.48 2.04 -8.36
CA GLY A 27 11.69 2.54 -9.00
C GLY A 27 11.52 3.82 -9.80
N PRO A 28 12.57 4.29 -10.51
CA PRO A 28 12.54 5.53 -11.27
C PRO A 28 11.34 5.64 -12.21
N GLY A 29 10.70 6.80 -12.22
CA GLY A 29 9.50 7.08 -13.00
C GLY A 29 8.21 6.40 -12.50
N SER A 30 8.23 5.74 -11.35
CA SER A 30 7.01 5.25 -10.69
C SER A 30 6.33 6.38 -9.94
N TRP A 31 5.08 6.71 -10.35
CA TRP A 31 4.26 7.69 -9.64
C TRP A 31 3.98 7.25 -8.18
N ILE A 32 3.55 6.00 -8.01
CA ILE A 32 3.25 5.49 -6.65
C ILE A 32 4.51 5.40 -5.78
N GLY A 33 5.67 5.07 -6.38
CA GLY A 33 6.94 5.09 -5.68
C GLY A 33 7.31 6.48 -5.18
N HIS A 34 7.09 7.52 -5.99
CA HIS A 34 7.27 8.90 -5.56
C HIS A 34 6.34 9.25 -4.40
N MET A 35 5.07 8.91 -4.49
CA MET A 35 4.09 9.18 -3.42
C MET A 35 4.49 8.54 -2.09
N HIS A 36 4.83 7.27 -2.08
CA HIS A 36 5.24 6.57 -0.85
C HIS A 36 6.52 7.16 -0.23
N ARG A 37 7.54 7.44 -1.05
CA ARG A 37 8.80 8.03 -0.55
C ARG A 37 8.56 9.42 0.03
N SER A 38 7.84 10.28 -0.69
CA SER A 38 7.54 11.64 -0.22
C SER A 38 6.69 11.63 1.06
N ALA A 39 5.68 10.76 1.12
CA ALA A 39 4.82 10.65 2.30
C ALA A 39 5.59 10.12 3.52
N ALA A 40 6.49 9.15 3.31
CA ALA A 40 7.29 8.58 4.40
C ALA A 40 8.21 9.63 5.05
N GLU A 41 8.79 10.52 4.25
CA GLU A 41 9.78 11.48 4.72
C GLU A 41 9.19 12.85 5.10
N LEU A 42 7.93 13.13 4.70
CA LEU A 42 7.30 14.46 4.87
C LEU A 42 7.29 14.93 6.33
N ASP A 43 6.94 14.05 7.26
CA ASP A 43 6.83 14.37 8.68
C ASP A 43 8.12 14.05 9.48
N GLY A 44 9.14 13.52 8.82
CA GLY A 44 10.40 13.14 9.46
C GLY A 44 10.33 11.91 10.38
N TRP A 45 9.22 11.15 10.34
CA TRP A 45 9.08 9.94 11.17
C TRP A 45 9.77 8.73 10.57
N TRP A 46 9.86 8.70 9.25
CA TRP A 46 10.53 7.65 8.50
C TRP A 46 11.71 8.23 7.73
N ARG A 47 12.73 7.42 7.60
CA ARG A 47 13.82 7.62 6.67
C ARG A 47 13.86 6.44 5.71
N VAL A 48 13.70 6.70 4.42
CA VAL A 48 13.88 5.67 3.41
C VAL A 48 15.38 5.39 3.27
N VAL A 49 15.78 4.16 3.55
CA VAL A 49 17.21 3.79 3.60
C VAL A 49 17.72 3.09 2.36
N GLY A 50 16.83 2.55 1.53
CA GLY A 50 17.17 1.80 0.32
C GLY A 50 16.04 0.84 -0.05
N GLY A 51 16.35 -0.23 -0.81
CA GLY A 51 15.32 -1.20 -1.16
C GLY A 51 15.59 -2.02 -2.41
N VAL A 52 14.52 -2.63 -2.93
CA VAL A 52 14.45 -3.35 -4.21
C VAL A 52 13.53 -2.57 -5.14
N PHE A 53 14.06 -1.94 -6.16
CA PHE A 53 13.35 -0.94 -6.97
C PHE A 53 12.82 -1.47 -8.32
N SER A 54 13.08 -2.74 -8.64
CA SER A 54 12.63 -3.43 -9.85
C SER A 54 12.59 -4.94 -9.62
N GLY A 55 11.76 -5.66 -10.38
CA GLY A 55 11.81 -7.12 -10.46
C GLY A 55 13.05 -7.67 -11.20
N ASP A 56 13.77 -6.83 -11.92
CA ASP A 56 15.07 -7.16 -12.50
C ASP A 56 16.17 -6.69 -11.55
N PRO A 57 17.07 -7.57 -11.09
CA PRO A 57 18.08 -7.24 -10.07
C PRO A 57 19.04 -6.14 -10.47
N ALA A 58 19.50 -6.11 -11.74
CA ALA A 58 20.43 -5.08 -12.22
C ALA A 58 19.73 -3.72 -12.26
N ARG A 59 18.54 -3.66 -12.87
CA ARG A 59 17.72 -2.44 -12.90
C ARG A 59 17.31 -1.97 -11.50
N SER A 60 17.16 -2.89 -10.56
CA SER A 60 16.85 -2.54 -9.17
C SER A 60 17.99 -1.73 -8.54
N ARG A 61 19.20 -2.24 -8.63
CA ARG A 61 20.40 -1.57 -8.07
C ARG A 61 20.65 -0.22 -8.74
N ASP A 62 20.61 -0.19 -10.07
CA ASP A 62 20.83 1.07 -10.81
C ASP A 62 19.70 2.07 -10.54
N GLY A 63 18.46 1.59 -10.47
CA GLY A 63 17.29 2.40 -10.16
C GLY A 63 17.36 3.05 -8.78
N GLY A 64 17.81 2.31 -7.77
CA GLY A 64 18.01 2.83 -6.42
C GLY A 64 19.11 3.89 -6.37
N ALA A 65 20.23 3.63 -7.02
CA ALA A 65 21.32 4.59 -7.13
C ALA A 65 20.90 5.88 -7.88
N LEU A 66 20.10 5.76 -8.95
CA LEU A 66 19.54 6.91 -9.67
C LEU A 66 18.58 7.74 -8.80
N LEU A 67 17.88 7.11 -7.84
CA LEU A 67 17.05 7.81 -6.87
C LEU A 67 17.85 8.43 -5.71
N GLY A 68 19.17 8.27 -5.69
CA GLY A 68 20.06 8.86 -4.68
C GLY A 68 20.28 8.00 -3.44
N TYR A 69 19.85 6.73 -3.44
CA TYR A 69 20.12 5.81 -2.34
C TYR A 69 21.55 5.25 -2.39
N ASP A 70 22.08 4.91 -1.22
CA ASP A 70 23.36 4.23 -1.10
C ASP A 70 23.35 2.92 -1.90
N ARG A 71 24.34 2.73 -2.77
CA ARG A 71 24.45 1.54 -3.61
C ARG A 71 24.51 0.24 -2.80
N GLU A 72 25.08 0.28 -1.61
CA GLU A 72 25.13 -0.87 -0.69
C GLU A 72 23.76 -1.22 -0.10
N ARG A 73 22.78 -0.33 -0.20
CA ARG A 73 21.37 -0.54 0.22
C ARG A 73 20.41 -0.63 -0.97
N CYS A 74 20.95 -0.79 -2.19
CA CYS A 74 20.18 -1.05 -3.41
C CYS A 74 20.28 -2.54 -3.76
N TYR A 75 19.28 -3.31 -3.38
CA TYR A 75 19.28 -4.76 -3.50
C TYR A 75 18.60 -5.23 -4.78
N GLY A 76 18.92 -6.45 -5.24
CA GLY A 76 18.30 -7.08 -6.39
C GLY A 76 17.02 -7.84 -6.06
N THR A 77 16.96 -8.40 -4.83
CA THR A 77 15.84 -9.23 -4.36
C THR A 77 15.50 -8.91 -2.91
N LEU A 78 14.33 -9.38 -2.44
CA LEU A 78 13.96 -9.27 -1.03
C LEU A 78 14.93 -10.09 -0.13
N ASP A 79 15.37 -11.25 -0.58
CA ASP A 79 16.29 -12.08 0.21
C ASP A 79 17.65 -11.38 0.40
N GLU A 80 18.17 -10.74 -0.65
CA GLU A 80 19.37 -9.90 -0.54
C GLU A 80 19.15 -8.73 0.42
N LEU A 81 18.00 -8.06 0.35
CA LEU A 81 17.65 -6.97 1.26
C LEU A 81 17.63 -7.46 2.70
N VAL A 82 16.94 -8.56 2.98
CA VAL A 82 16.85 -9.13 4.33
C VAL A 82 18.24 -9.52 4.86
N ALA A 83 19.05 -10.18 4.05
CA ALA A 83 20.40 -10.58 4.44
C ALA A 83 21.31 -9.36 4.66
N GLY A 84 21.29 -8.40 3.73
CA GLY A 84 22.10 -7.20 3.80
C GLY A 84 21.73 -6.30 4.97
N GLU A 85 20.43 -6.06 5.19
CA GLU A 85 19.98 -5.22 6.31
C GLU A 85 20.25 -5.88 7.66
N ARG A 86 20.10 -7.21 7.80
CA ARG A 86 20.45 -7.91 9.05
C ARG A 86 21.93 -7.80 9.44
N ALA A 87 22.81 -7.64 8.49
CA ALA A 87 24.25 -7.49 8.73
C ALA A 87 24.65 -6.06 9.15
N ARG A 88 23.73 -5.08 9.08
CA ARG A 88 24.02 -3.68 9.37
C ARG A 88 23.79 -3.35 10.85
N PRO A 89 24.52 -2.37 11.39
CA PRO A 89 24.25 -1.83 12.73
C PRO A 89 22.96 -1.00 12.77
N ASP A 90 22.47 -0.57 11.61
CA ASP A 90 21.29 0.28 11.42
C ASP A 90 20.27 -0.35 10.43
N PRO A 91 19.78 -1.58 10.67
CA PRO A 91 18.93 -2.28 9.71
C PRO A 91 17.62 -1.55 9.47
N ALA A 92 16.98 -1.81 8.32
CA ALA A 92 15.59 -1.44 8.07
C ALA A 92 14.67 -2.13 9.09
N GLU A 93 13.65 -1.42 9.55
CA GLU A 93 12.69 -1.89 10.56
C GLU A 93 11.37 -2.30 9.91
N ALA A 94 11.08 -1.71 8.75
CA ALA A 94 9.89 -1.98 7.98
C ALA A 94 10.18 -1.95 6.47
N VAL A 95 9.26 -2.53 5.70
CA VAL A 95 9.23 -2.42 4.24
C VAL A 95 7.92 -1.82 3.75
N ALA A 96 8.00 -0.97 2.71
CA ALA A 96 6.85 -0.49 1.97
C ALA A 96 6.77 -1.21 0.62
N ILE A 97 5.67 -1.92 0.36
CA ILE A 97 5.45 -2.72 -0.84
C ILE A 97 4.53 -1.94 -1.78
N MET A 98 5.01 -1.65 -2.99
CA MET A 98 4.29 -0.94 -4.05
C MET A 98 4.59 -1.54 -5.43
N THR A 99 4.54 -2.84 -5.48
CA THR A 99 4.76 -3.68 -6.66
C THR A 99 3.43 -3.99 -7.35
N PRO A 100 3.36 -4.73 -8.45
CA PRO A 100 2.09 -5.25 -8.97
C PRO A 100 1.35 -6.15 -7.97
N ASN A 101 0.02 -6.15 -8.03
CA ASN A 101 -0.85 -6.78 -7.03
C ASN A 101 -0.55 -8.26 -6.76
N ASP A 102 -0.18 -9.02 -7.81
CA ASP A 102 0.18 -10.44 -7.74
C ASP A 102 1.38 -10.73 -6.82
N THR A 103 2.20 -9.72 -6.58
CA THR A 103 3.41 -9.84 -5.77
C THR A 103 3.24 -9.32 -4.33
N HIS A 104 2.12 -8.65 -4.01
CA HIS A 104 1.91 -8.10 -2.67
C HIS A 104 1.94 -9.18 -1.58
N TYR A 105 1.12 -10.22 -1.73
CA TYR A 105 1.05 -11.30 -0.75
C TYR A 105 2.38 -12.02 -0.54
N PRO A 106 3.05 -12.57 -1.58
CA PRO A 106 4.31 -13.30 -1.35
C PRO A 106 5.41 -12.41 -0.75
N LEU A 107 5.52 -11.16 -1.16
CA LEU A 107 6.51 -10.23 -0.60
C LEU A 107 6.18 -9.86 0.86
N ALA A 108 4.90 -9.60 1.16
CA ALA A 108 4.47 -9.30 2.52
C ALA A 108 4.68 -10.49 3.46
N ALA A 109 4.32 -11.70 3.04
CA ALA A 109 4.51 -12.91 3.81
C ALA A 109 6.01 -13.14 4.14
N ALA A 110 6.88 -13.03 3.13
CA ALA A 110 8.32 -13.19 3.31
C ALA A 110 8.93 -12.09 4.21
N ALA A 111 8.47 -10.84 4.07
CA ALA A 111 8.93 -9.74 4.92
C ALA A 111 8.52 -9.92 6.39
N LEU A 112 7.28 -10.35 6.65
CA LEU A 112 6.79 -10.66 8.00
C LEU A 112 7.56 -11.81 8.62
N ASP A 113 7.81 -12.89 7.86
CA ASP A 113 8.61 -14.04 8.31
C ASP A 113 10.06 -13.65 8.58
N ALA A 114 10.58 -12.67 7.85
CA ALA A 114 11.90 -12.09 8.10
C ALA A 114 11.95 -11.17 9.33
N GLY A 115 10.81 -10.88 9.96
CA GLY A 115 10.72 -10.03 11.15
C GLY A 115 10.66 -8.53 10.85
N LEU A 116 10.22 -8.13 9.65
CA LEU A 116 9.99 -6.75 9.26
C LEU A 116 8.51 -6.37 9.44
N ASP A 117 8.25 -5.15 9.83
CA ASP A 117 6.93 -4.56 9.72
C ASP A 117 6.63 -4.21 8.24
N VAL A 118 5.37 -4.25 7.85
CA VAL A 118 4.98 -4.10 6.45
C VAL A 118 3.94 -2.99 6.27
N VAL A 119 4.20 -2.08 5.33
CA VAL A 119 3.20 -1.20 4.73
C VAL A 119 3.01 -1.67 3.29
N CYS A 120 1.82 -2.11 2.92
CA CYS A 120 1.54 -2.61 1.58
C CYS A 120 0.54 -1.71 0.85
N ASP A 121 0.79 -1.43 -0.42
CA ASP A 121 -0.20 -0.78 -1.27
C ASP A 121 -1.44 -1.68 -1.42
N LYS A 122 -2.54 -1.10 -1.79
CA LYS A 122 -3.81 -1.81 -2.01
C LYS A 122 -3.88 -2.39 -3.45
N PRO A 123 -4.61 -3.47 -3.65
CA PRO A 123 -5.17 -4.35 -2.64
C PRO A 123 -4.07 -5.15 -1.94
N ALA A 124 -4.23 -5.44 -0.67
CA ALA A 124 -3.22 -6.18 0.09
C ALA A 124 -2.99 -7.60 -0.45
N THR A 125 -4.05 -8.23 -0.96
CA THR A 125 -4.07 -9.61 -1.44
C THR A 125 -5.08 -9.79 -2.56
N HIS A 126 -4.99 -10.89 -3.31
CA HIS A 126 -5.96 -11.24 -4.34
C HIS A 126 -7.23 -11.90 -3.76
N ASP A 127 -7.12 -12.55 -2.61
CA ASP A 127 -8.23 -13.29 -2.02
C ASP A 127 -8.20 -13.25 -0.48
N ALA A 128 -9.28 -13.73 0.12
CA ALA A 128 -9.45 -13.73 1.56
C ALA A 128 -8.58 -14.79 2.29
N ALA A 129 -8.13 -15.85 1.61
CA ALA A 129 -7.25 -16.85 2.21
C ALA A 129 -5.86 -16.27 2.44
N GLN A 130 -5.31 -15.59 1.45
CA GLN A 130 -4.07 -14.83 1.57
C GLN A 130 -4.16 -13.77 2.67
N ALA A 131 -5.27 -13.03 2.74
CA ALA A 131 -5.46 -12.02 3.79
C ALA A 131 -5.46 -12.63 5.20
N ARG A 132 -6.14 -13.77 5.39
CA ARG A 132 -6.13 -14.50 6.68
C ARG A 132 -4.74 -15.01 7.05
N ASP A 133 -3.98 -15.49 6.07
CA ASP A 133 -2.59 -15.93 6.31
C ASP A 133 -1.70 -14.77 6.76
N LEU A 134 -1.79 -13.59 6.11
CA LEU A 134 -1.06 -12.40 6.57
C LEU A 134 -1.42 -12.01 8.00
N VAL A 135 -2.70 -12.06 8.37
CA VAL A 135 -3.14 -11.83 9.76
C VAL A 135 -2.52 -12.84 10.72
N ALA A 136 -2.51 -14.12 10.36
CA ALA A 136 -1.88 -15.15 11.18
C ALA A 136 -0.36 -14.94 11.34
N ARG A 137 0.33 -14.49 10.28
CA ARG A 137 1.77 -14.16 10.33
C ARG A 137 2.05 -12.96 11.22
N THR A 138 1.25 -11.88 11.12
CA THR A 138 1.42 -10.71 12.01
C THR A 138 1.33 -11.10 13.47
N GLN A 139 0.36 -11.95 13.82
CA GLN A 139 0.18 -12.47 15.19
C GLN A 139 1.35 -13.36 15.63
N ARG A 140 1.76 -14.29 14.75
CA ARG A 140 2.86 -15.24 15.03
C ARG A 140 4.19 -14.54 15.27
N HIS A 141 4.50 -13.54 14.46
CA HIS A 141 5.80 -12.86 14.52
C HIS A 141 5.78 -11.57 15.35
N GLY A 142 4.61 -11.15 15.88
CA GLY A 142 4.46 -9.89 16.61
C GLY A 142 4.81 -8.68 15.75
N ARG A 143 4.46 -8.71 14.44
CA ARG A 143 4.74 -7.65 13.48
C ARG A 143 3.48 -6.91 13.06
N LEU A 144 3.66 -5.69 12.56
CA LEU A 144 2.57 -4.87 12.04
C LEU A 144 2.44 -5.07 10.53
N PHE A 145 1.19 -5.09 10.07
CA PHE A 145 0.84 -5.04 8.66
C PHE A 145 -0.18 -3.94 8.43
N ALA A 146 0.18 -2.93 7.65
CA ALA A 146 -0.69 -1.82 7.32
C ALA A 146 -0.97 -1.79 5.81
N VAL A 147 -2.24 -1.55 5.44
CA VAL A 147 -2.63 -1.35 4.03
C VAL A 147 -2.75 0.15 3.75
N ALA A 148 -2.16 0.62 2.66
CA ALA A 148 -2.15 2.03 2.28
C ALA A 148 -3.50 2.50 1.71
N HIS A 149 -4.52 2.58 2.57
CA HIS A 149 -5.82 3.18 2.24
C HIS A 149 -5.79 4.70 2.51
N GLY A 150 -5.10 5.46 1.64
CA GLY A 150 -4.81 6.88 1.84
C GLY A 150 -6.04 7.76 2.10
N TYR A 151 -7.19 7.46 1.48
CA TYR A 151 -8.39 8.31 1.62
C TYR A 151 -8.96 8.36 3.04
N SER A 152 -8.80 7.31 3.84
CA SER A 152 -9.24 7.31 5.24
C SER A 152 -8.37 8.21 6.15
N ALA A 153 -7.18 8.59 5.68
CA ALA A 153 -6.29 9.47 6.40
C ALA A 153 -6.63 10.97 6.24
N TYR A 154 -7.44 11.33 5.24
CA TYR A 154 -7.80 12.72 5.02
C TYR A 154 -8.57 13.33 6.20
N PRO A 155 -8.23 14.56 6.62
CA PRO A 155 -8.86 15.20 7.78
C PRO A 155 -10.38 15.24 7.69
N MET A 156 -10.94 15.54 6.52
CA MET A 156 -12.39 15.60 6.32
C MET A 156 -13.07 14.24 6.39
N THR A 157 -12.40 13.15 5.95
CA THR A 157 -12.90 11.79 6.14
C THR A 157 -12.95 11.41 7.62
N ARG A 158 -11.91 11.77 8.37
CA ARG A 158 -11.86 11.55 9.83
C ARG A 158 -12.92 12.40 10.54
N TYR A 159 -13.16 13.61 10.08
CA TYR A 159 -14.22 14.47 10.60
C TYR A 159 -15.62 13.91 10.31
N ALA A 160 -15.88 13.44 9.09
CA ALA A 160 -17.11 12.74 8.74
C ALA A 160 -17.37 11.53 9.68
N ARG A 161 -16.34 10.70 9.91
CA ARG A 161 -16.41 9.61 10.89
C ARG A 161 -16.74 10.11 12.31
N HIS A 162 -16.15 11.22 12.73
CA HIS A 162 -16.46 11.85 14.03
C HIS A 162 -17.93 12.24 14.14
N LEU A 163 -18.49 12.92 13.13
CA LEU A 163 -19.89 13.32 13.10
C LEU A 163 -20.84 12.11 13.17
N VAL A 164 -20.54 11.04 12.46
CA VAL A 164 -21.31 9.77 12.56
C VAL A 164 -21.24 9.20 13.96
N ASN A 165 -20.03 9.05 14.52
CA ASN A 165 -19.85 8.42 15.82
C ASN A 165 -20.42 9.20 17.00
N THR A 166 -20.50 10.53 16.90
CA THR A 166 -21.10 11.40 17.91
C THR A 166 -22.60 11.56 17.76
N GLY A 167 -23.19 11.00 16.70
CA GLY A 167 -24.63 11.15 16.40
C GLY A 167 -25.00 12.55 15.91
N ALA A 168 -24.03 13.40 15.56
CA ALA A 168 -24.29 14.79 15.13
C ALA A 168 -25.16 14.89 13.87
N ILE A 169 -25.18 13.83 13.02
CA ILE A 169 -26.04 13.76 11.83
C ILE A 169 -27.25 12.82 12.02
N GLY A 170 -27.52 12.40 13.27
CA GLY A 170 -28.59 11.48 13.59
C GLY A 170 -28.29 10.03 13.26
N GLU A 171 -29.34 9.20 13.22
CA GLU A 171 -29.22 7.79 12.90
C GLU A 171 -28.92 7.58 11.40
N LEU A 172 -27.83 6.87 11.11
CA LEU A 172 -27.42 6.57 9.75
C LEU A 172 -28.29 5.43 9.19
N ARG A 173 -28.97 5.67 8.05
CA ARG A 173 -29.88 4.70 7.41
C ARG A 173 -29.42 4.25 6.04
N TYR A 174 -28.68 5.11 5.33
CA TYR A 174 -28.24 4.86 3.98
C TYR A 174 -26.87 5.51 3.72
N VAL A 175 -26.02 4.84 2.96
CA VAL A 175 -24.73 5.35 2.50
C VAL A 175 -24.59 5.04 1.03
N GLN A 176 -24.31 6.06 0.24
CA GLN A 176 -23.93 5.91 -1.17
C GLN A 176 -22.48 6.35 -1.35
N VAL A 177 -21.71 5.53 -2.05
CA VAL A 177 -20.34 5.82 -2.40
C VAL A 177 -20.13 5.58 -3.88
N GLU A 178 -19.60 6.56 -4.57
CA GLU A 178 -19.29 6.47 -5.98
C GLU A 178 -17.79 6.75 -6.19
N TYR A 179 -17.16 5.96 -7.04
CA TYR A 179 -15.79 6.21 -7.48
C TYR A 179 -15.71 6.03 -8.98
N VAL A 180 -15.81 7.13 -9.71
CA VAL A 180 -15.74 7.15 -11.18
C VAL A 180 -14.32 7.44 -11.61
N GLN A 181 -13.78 6.62 -12.53
CA GLN A 181 -12.43 6.77 -13.04
C GLN A 181 -12.39 6.57 -14.55
N SER A 182 -11.73 7.50 -15.26
CA SER A 182 -11.65 7.49 -16.72
C SER A 182 -10.38 6.85 -17.29
N GLY A 183 -9.39 6.53 -16.44
CA GLY A 183 -8.06 6.09 -16.90
C GLY A 183 -8.03 4.83 -17.76
N LEU A 184 -9.04 3.97 -17.63
CA LEU A 184 -9.20 2.75 -18.41
C LEU A 184 -10.37 2.83 -19.41
N ALA A 185 -11.01 3.98 -19.58
CA ALA A 185 -12.07 4.16 -20.56
C ALA A 185 -11.57 4.02 -22.02
N PRO A 186 -10.41 4.57 -22.41
CA PRO A 186 -9.80 4.25 -23.68
C PRO A 186 -9.24 2.82 -23.70
N ARG A 187 -9.14 2.24 -24.90
CA ARG A 187 -8.45 0.95 -25.10
C ARG A 187 -6.93 1.14 -24.95
N ILE A 188 -6.43 1.07 -23.75
CA ILE A 188 -4.99 1.19 -23.46
C ILE A 188 -4.18 -0.01 -23.97
N GLU A 189 -4.84 -1.14 -24.23
CA GLU A 189 -4.29 -2.35 -24.83
C GLU A 189 -3.68 -2.08 -26.22
N ASP A 190 -4.29 -1.16 -26.97
CA ASP A 190 -3.91 -0.82 -28.33
C ASP A 190 -2.74 0.19 -28.37
N ALA A 191 -2.34 0.74 -27.22
CA ALA A 191 -1.25 1.71 -27.13
C ALA A 191 0.10 1.02 -26.85
N PRO A 192 1.05 1.00 -27.81
CA PRO A 192 2.35 0.29 -27.67
C PRO A 192 3.20 0.81 -26.51
N GLN A 193 2.99 2.04 -26.10
CA GLN A 193 3.82 2.76 -25.12
C GLN A 193 3.39 2.52 -23.67
N ASN A 194 2.24 1.90 -23.42
CA ASN A 194 1.67 1.70 -22.07
C ASN A 194 2.01 0.34 -21.45
N ASN A 195 3.19 -0.22 -21.73
CA ASN A 195 3.63 -1.50 -21.15
C ASN A 195 3.60 -1.54 -19.61
N ARG A 196 3.68 -0.39 -18.95
CA ARG A 196 3.64 -0.27 -17.49
C ARG A 196 2.27 -0.61 -16.89
N LEU A 197 1.18 -0.44 -17.65
CA LEU A 197 -0.18 -0.70 -17.18
C LEU A 197 -0.76 -2.02 -17.71
N ARG A 198 -0.06 -2.74 -18.57
CA ARG A 198 -0.56 -4.02 -19.13
C ARG A 198 -0.86 -5.06 -18.05
N TRP A 199 -0.09 -5.08 -16.96
CA TRP A 199 -0.34 -6.00 -15.86
C TRP A 199 -1.70 -5.75 -15.19
N VAL A 200 -2.21 -4.51 -15.26
CA VAL A 200 -3.51 -4.14 -14.68
C VAL A 200 -4.66 -4.85 -15.39
N LEU A 201 -4.51 -5.11 -16.68
CA LEU A 201 -5.52 -5.79 -17.51
C LEU A 201 -5.38 -7.32 -17.50
N ASP A 202 -4.35 -7.88 -16.88
CA ASP A 202 -4.20 -9.32 -16.71
C ASP A 202 -4.83 -9.73 -15.37
N PRO A 203 -5.97 -10.48 -15.36
CA PRO A 203 -6.65 -10.88 -14.13
C PRO A 203 -5.78 -11.70 -13.17
N ARG A 204 -4.78 -12.43 -13.70
CA ARG A 204 -3.84 -13.20 -12.88
C ARG A 204 -2.94 -12.28 -12.04
N ARG A 205 -2.70 -11.06 -12.52
CA ARG A 205 -1.82 -10.07 -11.90
C ARG A 205 -2.57 -8.99 -11.13
N SER A 206 -3.70 -8.55 -11.64
CA SER A 206 -4.52 -7.48 -11.01
C SER A 206 -5.56 -8.01 -10.02
N GLY A 207 -5.93 -9.30 -10.13
CA GLY A 207 -7.08 -9.91 -9.46
C GLY A 207 -8.28 -10.01 -10.38
N LEU A 208 -9.21 -10.93 -10.06
CA LEU A 208 -10.35 -11.30 -10.91
C LEU A 208 -11.34 -10.15 -11.16
N ALA A 209 -11.38 -9.16 -10.31
CA ALA A 209 -12.26 -8.00 -10.45
C ALA A 209 -11.44 -6.72 -10.47
N LEU A 210 -10.87 -6.40 -11.64
CA LEU A 210 -10.00 -5.25 -11.85
C LEU A 210 -10.52 -3.96 -11.19
N VAL A 211 -11.80 -3.62 -11.41
CA VAL A 211 -12.40 -2.40 -10.87
C VAL A 211 -12.43 -2.45 -9.34
N MET A 212 -12.76 -3.61 -8.75
CA MET A 212 -12.77 -3.77 -7.29
C MET A 212 -11.37 -3.68 -6.69
N SER A 213 -10.36 -4.29 -7.29
CA SER A 213 -8.98 -4.23 -6.80
C SER A 213 -8.34 -2.85 -7.01
N ALA A 214 -8.68 -2.16 -8.10
CA ALA A 214 -8.10 -0.85 -8.43
C ALA A 214 -8.73 0.29 -7.63
N ILE A 215 -10.06 0.39 -7.61
CA ILE A 215 -10.81 1.52 -7.03
C ILE A 215 -11.92 1.11 -6.06
N GLY A 216 -12.58 -0.02 -6.27
CA GLY A 216 -13.68 -0.47 -5.42
C GLY A 216 -13.25 -0.73 -3.98
N CYS A 217 -12.03 -1.25 -3.76
CA CYS A 217 -11.46 -1.41 -2.43
C CYS A 217 -11.31 -0.07 -1.68
N HIS A 218 -11.01 1.01 -2.37
CA HIS A 218 -10.99 2.35 -1.77
C HIS A 218 -12.39 2.82 -1.39
N ALA A 219 -13.36 2.68 -2.30
CA ALA A 219 -14.74 3.09 -2.05
C ALA A 219 -15.35 2.31 -0.87
N GLN A 220 -15.20 0.98 -0.87
CA GLN A 220 -15.67 0.11 0.20
C GLN A 220 -15.01 0.42 1.54
N HIS A 221 -13.67 0.57 1.54
CA HIS A 221 -12.93 0.91 2.76
C HIS A 221 -13.33 2.28 3.30
N LEU A 222 -13.44 3.29 2.44
CA LEU A 222 -13.83 4.64 2.82
C LEU A 222 -15.23 4.66 3.46
N ALA A 223 -16.21 3.97 2.83
CA ALA A 223 -17.55 3.84 3.38
C ALA A 223 -17.52 3.19 4.77
N SER A 224 -16.93 2.01 4.88
CA SER A 224 -16.85 1.27 6.16
C SER A 224 -16.12 2.06 7.24
N PHE A 225 -15.06 2.78 6.87
CA PHE A 225 -14.31 3.62 7.80
C PHE A 225 -15.15 4.81 8.28
N ALA A 226 -15.78 5.54 7.37
CA ALA A 226 -16.55 6.74 7.71
C ALA A 226 -17.76 6.41 8.59
N VAL A 227 -18.49 5.33 8.27
CA VAL A 227 -19.69 4.95 9.02
C VAL A 227 -19.43 4.05 10.23
N ASN A 228 -18.20 3.54 10.39
CA ASN A 228 -17.82 2.64 11.46
C ASN A 228 -18.71 1.38 11.53
N ARG A 229 -19.02 0.80 10.37
CA ARG A 229 -19.84 -0.42 10.25
C ARG A 229 -19.14 -1.44 9.37
N ARG A 230 -19.43 -2.73 9.65
CA ARG A 230 -18.97 -3.86 8.84
C ARG A 230 -20.01 -4.25 7.82
N VAL A 231 -19.58 -4.68 6.63
CA VAL A 231 -20.42 -5.30 5.62
C VAL A 231 -20.84 -6.68 6.12
N THR A 232 -22.12 -6.99 6.09
CA THR A 232 -22.69 -8.28 6.51
C THR A 232 -23.15 -9.14 5.35
N SER A 233 -23.56 -8.51 4.25
CA SER A 233 -23.97 -9.20 3.01
C SER A 233 -23.64 -8.33 1.80
N VAL A 234 -23.45 -8.96 0.66
CA VAL A 234 -23.09 -8.30 -0.61
C VAL A 234 -23.99 -8.84 -1.71
N CYS A 235 -24.47 -7.94 -2.55
CA CYS A 235 -24.99 -8.24 -3.87
C CYS A 235 -24.21 -7.39 -4.87
N ALA A 236 -23.77 -7.97 -5.97
CA ALA A 236 -22.93 -7.26 -6.93
C ALA A 236 -23.40 -7.54 -8.36
N ASP A 237 -23.33 -6.50 -9.18
CA ASP A 237 -23.41 -6.60 -10.64
C ASP A 237 -22.14 -5.99 -11.21
N ALA A 238 -21.47 -6.68 -12.13
CA ALA A 238 -20.23 -6.26 -12.73
C ALA A 238 -20.27 -6.46 -14.24
N ILE A 239 -20.10 -5.37 -14.97
CA ILE A 239 -20.13 -5.38 -16.43
C ILE A 239 -18.86 -4.76 -17.00
N SER A 240 -18.42 -5.24 -18.15
CA SER A 240 -17.41 -4.57 -18.97
C SER A 240 -18.08 -3.73 -20.04
N VAL A 241 -17.80 -2.41 -20.05
CA VAL A 241 -18.37 -1.48 -21.03
C VAL A 241 -17.41 -1.18 -22.20
N VAL A 242 -16.16 -1.63 -22.10
CA VAL A 242 -15.18 -1.48 -23.19
C VAL A 242 -15.23 -2.73 -24.04
N PRO A 243 -15.53 -2.61 -25.36
CA PRO A 243 -15.65 -3.78 -26.24
C PRO A 243 -14.39 -4.66 -26.21
N ASN A 244 -14.59 -5.99 -26.14
CA ASN A 244 -13.53 -7.02 -26.11
C ASN A 244 -12.57 -6.90 -24.91
N ARG A 245 -12.99 -6.28 -23.81
CA ARG A 245 -12.30 -6.32 -22.52
C ARG A 245 -13.09 -7.23 -21.58
N GLU A 246 -12.46 -8.30 -21.11
CA GLU A 246 -13.02 -9.22 -20.12
C GLU A 246 -12.90 -8.68 -18.69
#